data_1a5654ce3102296949eab5e4e88a5a39
#
_entry.id   1a5654ce3102296949eab5e4e88a5a39
#
_cell.length_a   1.000
_cell.length_b   1.000
_cell.length_c   1.000
_cell.angle_alpha   90.00
_cell.angle_beta   90.00
_cell.angle_gamma   90.00
#
_symmetry.space_group_name_H-M   'P 1'
#
loop_
_entity.id
_entity.type
_entity.pdbx_description
1 polymer ?
#
loop_
_entity_poly.entity_id
_entity_poly.type
_entity_poly.pdbx_seq_one_letter_code
_entity_poly.pdbx_strand_id
1 'polypeptide(L)'
;MPNIGGPGKRRLYASVIQSMILYRAPVWAGRSVKTRKNTNLLRSVQRRIAIRLVRAYRIISEEAAISLAGMIPFDHLAGAYAKIYWGSRNEDGQPQEHGSNQDYPKLRALWQARQKWKRELERTGATKGRVVGAILPNWEQWAKSGPALLTYRITQVLTGHGC
;
A
#
# COMPACT_ATOMS: atom_id res chain seq x y z
N MET A 1 20.19 12.89 6.72
CA MET A 1 18.73 12.78 6.74
C MET A 1 18.24 12.67 8.18
N PRO A 2 17.20 13.37 8.60
CA PRO A 2 16.73 13.28 9.97
C PRO A 2 16.35 11.86 10.32
N ASN A 3 16.85 11.38 11.44
CA ASN A 3 16.54 10.05 11.97
C ASN A 3 15.09 10.09 12.51
N ILE A 4 14.14 9.59 11.73
CA ILE A 4 12.75 9.48 12.18
C ILE A 4 12.70 8.33 13.19
N GLY A 5 13.08 8.56 14.40
CA GLY A 5 12.94 7.76 15.63
C GLY A 5 12.48 6.29 15.52
N GLY A 6 11.89 5.75 16.58
CA GLY A 6 11.45 4.35 16.66
C GLY A 6 10.36 3.92 15.68
N PRO A 7 10.02 2.61 15.63
CA PRO A 7 9.06 2.04 14.66
C PRO A 7 7.70 2.73 14.66
N GLY A 8 7.19 3.11 15.83
CA GLY A 8 5.90 3.81 15.95
C GLY A 8 5.89 5.18 15.28
N LYS A 9 6.95 5.97 15.46
CA LYS A 9 7.07 7.29 14.81
C LYS A 9 7.13 7.17 13.29
N ARG A 10 7.82 6.18 12.75
CA ARG A 10 7.88 5.93 11.30
C ARG A 10 6.54 5.53 10.72
N ARG A 11 5.76 4.71 11.45
CA ARG A 11 4.40 4.34 11.05
C ARG A 11 3.48 5.55 11.05
N LEU A 12 3.53 6.35 12.10
CA LEU A 12 2.75 7.59 12.20
C LEU A 12 3.07 8.50 11.01
N TYR A 13 4.36 8.72 10.72
CA TYR A 13 4.78 9.51 9.57
C TYR A 13 4.23 8.97 8.25
N ALA A 14 4.34 7.65 8.04
CA ALA A 14 3.82 7.02 6.82
C ALA A 14 2.30 7.15 6.71
N SER A 15 1.55 6.99 7.81
CA SER A 15 0.10 7.12 7.82
C SER A 15 -0.37 8.56 7.57
N VAL A 16 0.34 9.56 8.12
CA VAL A 16 0.03 10.98 7.86
C VAL A 16 0.21 11.31 6.38
N ILE A 17 1.36 10.93 5.79
CA ILE A 17 1.60 11.19 4.36
C ILE A 17 0.58 10.44 3.49
N GLN A 18 0.27 9.20 3.83
CA GLN A 18 -0.77 8.43 3.13
C GLN A 18 -2.12 9.14 3.18
N SER A 19 -2.52 9.66 4.33
CA SER A 19 -3.77 10.42 4.49
C SER A 19 -3.78 11.69 3.65
N MET A 20 -2.66 12.40 3.59
CA MET A 20 -2.53 13.61 2.76
C MET A 20 -2.63 13.29 1.26
N ILE A 21 -1.94 12.25 0.80
CA ILE A 21 -1.95 11.84 -0.62
C ILE A 21 -3.34 11.35 -1.02
N LEU A 22 -3.99 10.54 -0.16
CA LEU A 22 -5.31 9.97 -0.45
C LEU A 22 -6.47 10.92 -0.10
N TYR A 23 -6.15 12.13 0.35
CA TYR A 23 -7.18 13.14 0.58
C TYR A 23 -7.97 13.39 -0.70
N ARG A 24 -9.30 13.36 -0.60
CA ARG A 24 -10.21 13.46 -1.74
C ARG A 24 -9.92 12.48 -2.91
N ALA A 25 -9.36 11.33 -2.63
CA ALA A 25 -9.13 10.28 -3.64
C ALA A 25 -10.35 10.00 -4.54
N PRO A 26 -11.60 10.00 -4.03
CA PRO A 26 -12.80 9.82 -4.88
C PRO A 26 -12.89 10.82 -6.04
N VAL A 27 -12.40 12.04 -5.85
CA VAL A 27 -12.48 13.10 -6.86
C VAL A 27 -11.43 12.90 -7.96
N TRP A 28 -10.20 12.58 -7.59
CA TRP A 28 -9.08 12.55 -8.54
C TRP A 28 -8.72 11.16 -9.06
N ALA A 29 -9.03 10.07 -8.31
CA ALA A 29 -8.59 8.73 -8.66
C ALA A 29 -9.09 8.26 -10.03
N GLY A 30 -10.32 8.58 -10.39
CA GLY A 30 -10.93 8.14 -11.65
C GLY A 30 -10.15 8.56 -12.90
N ARG A 31 -9.54 9.73 -12.89
CA ARG A 31 -8.72 10.26 -14.00
C ARG A 31 -7.24 9.95 -13.80
N SER A 32 -6.71 10.21 -12.61
CA SER A 32 -5.27 10.14 -12.35
C SER A 32 -4.72 8.72 -12.39
N VAL A 33 -5.46 7.73 -11.87
CA VAL A 33 -5.01 6.33 -11.84
C VAL A 33 -5.01 5.68 -13.22
N LYS A 34 -5.77 6.22 -14.19
CA LYS A 34 -5.77 5.73 -15.57
C LYS A 34 -4.48 6.08 -16.32
N THR A 35 -3.77 7.11 -15.90
CA THR A 35 -2.56 7.58 -16.57
C THR A 35 -1.33 6.91 -15.96
N ARG A 36 -0.58 6.17 -16.77
CA ARG A 36 0.65 5.48 -16.35
C ARG A 36 1.66 6.41 -15.67
N LYS A 37 1.81 7.63 -16.18
CA LYS A 37 2.70 8.67 -15.62
C LYS A 37 2.33 8.97 -14.16
N ASN A 38 1.05 9.18 -13.87
CA ASN A 38 0.58 9.50 -12.52
C ASN A 38 0.70 8.30 -11.57
N THR A 39 0.39 7.11 -12.06
CA THR A 39 0.58 5.87 -11.28
C THR A 39 2.03 5.67 -10.89
N ASN A 40 2.97 5.85 -11.84
CA ASN A 40 4.40 5.74 -11.57
C ASN A 40 4.86 6.80 -10.56
N LEU A 41 4.35 8.04 -10.65
CA LEU A 41 4.67 9.09 -9.68
C LEU A 41 4.17 8.74 -8.27
N LEU A 42 2.93 8.30 -8.14
CA LEU A 42 2.37 7.86 -6.85
C LEU A 42 3.19 6.74 -6.22
N ARG A 43 3.55 5.75 -7.01
CA ARG A 43 4.36 4.60 -6.56
C ARG A 43 5.79 5.02 -6.21
N SER A 44 6.40 5.91 -6.97
CA SER A 44 7.72 6.46 -6.67
C SER A 44 7.75 7.18 -5.31
N VAL A 45 6.75 7.99 -5.02
CA VAL A 45 6.59 8.64 -3.71
C VAL A 45 6.39 7.58 -2.62
N GLN A 46 5.50 6.63 -2.85
CA GLN A 46 5.22 5.55 -1.91
C GLN A 46 6.45 4.70 -1.62
N ARG A 47 7.26 4.36 -2.64
CA ARG A 47 8.53 3.66 -2.46
C ARG A 47 9.44 4.38 -1.48
N ARG A 48 9.56 5.72 -1.59
CA ARG A 48 10.39 6.53 -0.65
C ARG A 48 9.90 6.43 0.78
N ILE A 49 8.58 6.41 0.99
CA ILE A 49 7.96 6.24 2.31
C ILE A 49 8.22 4.83 2.83
N ALA A 50 7.99 3.82 2.00
CA ALA A 50 8.18 2.41 2.34
C ALA A 50 9.62 2.11 2.75
N ILE A 51 10.62 2.58 1.99
CA ILE A 51 12.04 2.43 2.33
C ILE A 51 12.35 2.99 3.72
N ARG A 52 11.81 4.16 4.07
CA ARG A 52 12.00 4.77 5.40
C ARG A 52 11.30 3.99 6.50
N LEU A 53 10.12 3.48 6.20
CA LEU A 53 9.32 2.70 7.15
C LEU A 53 10.05 1.42 7.58
N VAL A 54 10.59 0.67 6.61
CA VAL A 54 11.25 -0.62 6.84
C VAL A 54 12.77 -0.52 6.99
N ARG A 55 13.36 0.67 6.88
CA ARG A 55 14.80 0.92 6.93
C ARG A 55 15.60 0.13 5.89
N ALA A 56 15.04 -0.02 4.70
CA ALA A 56 15.72 -0.69 3.61
C ALA A 56 16.71 0.22 2.88
N TYR A 57 17.60 -0.37 2.10
CA TYR A 57 18.50 0.37 1.22
C TYR A 57 17.72 1.03 0.06
N ARG A 58 18.27 2.13 -0.45
CA ARG A 58 17.65 2.91 -1.54
C ARG A 58 17.57 2.18 -2.87
N ILE A 59 18.36 1.13 -3.05
CA ILE A 59 18.47 0.38 -4.31
C ILE A 59 17.42 -0.71 -4.47
N ILE A 60 16.61 -1.01 -3.45
CA ILE A 60 15.57 -2.03 -3.57
C ILE A 60 14.49 -1.60 -4.57
N SER A 61 13.89 -2.58 -5.25
CA SER A 61 12.81 -2.31 -6.19
C SER A 61 11.59 -1.69 -5.50
N GLU A 62 10.71 -1.08 -6.29
CA GLU A 62 9.47 -0.47 -5.81
C GLU A 62 8.55 -1.52 -5.19
N GLU A 63 8.36 -2.63 -5.89
CA GLU A 63 7.52 -3.73 -5.46
C GLU A 63 8.03 -4.34 -4.16
N ALA A 64 9.35 -4.53 -4.04
CA ALA A 64 9.97 -5.05 -2.83
C ALA A 64 9.78 -4.10 -1.64
N ALA A 65 9.98 -2.80 -1.84
CA ALA A 65 9.80 -1.81 -0.78
C ALA A 65 8.37 -1.75 -0.27
N ILE A 66 7.40 -1.67 -1.18
CA ILE A 66 5.97 -1.56 -0.86
C ILE A 66 5.48 -2.86 -0.19
N SER A 67 5.90 -4.03 -0.70
CA SER A 67 5.53 -5.33 -0.13
C SER A 67 6.12 -5.53 1.26
N LEU A 68 7.41 -5.21 1.47
CA LEU A 68 8.04 -5.26 2.81
C LEU A 68 7.34 -4.34 3.81
N ALA A 69 6.94 -3.16 3.37
CA ALA A 69 6.22 -2.21 4.20
C ALA A 69 4.79 -2.66 4.54
N GLY A 70 4.30 -3.76 3.96
CA GLY A 70 2.91 -4.22 4.12
C GLY A 70 1.89 -3.22 3.59
N MET A 71 2.31 -2.33 2.69
CA MET A 71 1.45 -1.27 2.14
C MET A 71 0.71 -1.79 0.91
N ILE A 72 -0.49 -1.27 0.70
CA ILE A 72 -1.20 -1.40 -0.57
C ILE A 72 -0.77 -0.21 -1.44
N PRO A 73 -0.48 -0.40 -2.75
CA PRO A 73 -0.16 0.70 -3.65
C PRO A 73 -1.21 1.82 -3.62
N PHE A 74 -0.76 3.07 -3.61
CA PHE A 74 -1.66 4.22 -3.48
C PHE A 74 -2.67 4.33 -4.62
N ASP A 75 -2.31 3.90 -5.82
CA ASP A 75 -3.22 3.82 -6.96
C ASP A 75 -4.36 2.82 -6.71
N HIS A 76 -4.08 1.67 -6.09
CA HIS A 76 -5.10 0.70 -5.72
C HIS A 76 -5.97 1.20 -4.56
N LEU A 77 -5.36 1.83 -3.54
CA LEU A 77 -6.09 2.43 -2.42
C LEU A 77 -7.00 3.57 -2.86
N ALA A 78 -6.50 4.46 -3.73
CA ALA A 78 -7.30 5.55 -4.26
C ALA A 78 -8.53 5.04 -5.03
N GLY A 79 -8.34 3.98 -5.83
CA GLY A 79 -9.44 3.30 -6.51
C GLY A 79 -10.44 2.66 -5.55
N ALA A 80 -9.96 2.06 -4.44
CA ALA A 80 -10.82 1.49 -3.42
C ALA A 80 -11.64 2.57 -2.71
N TYR A 81 -11.02 3.68 -2.32
CA TYR A 81 -11.71 4.81 -1.67
C TYR A 81 -12.75 5.46 -2.60
N ALA A 82 -12.44 5.58 -3.88
CA ALA A 82 -13.39 6.07 -4.86
C ALA A 82 -14.61 5.15 -4.96
N LYS A 83 -14.41 3.84 -4.99
CA LYS A 83 -15.52 2.86 -5.01
C LYS A 83 -16.38 2.93 -3.75
N ILE A 84 -15.76 3.06 -2.58
CA ILE A 84 -16.49 3.19 -1.30
C ILE A 84 -17.35 4.45 -1.32
N TYR A 85 -16.76 5.57 -1.71
CA TYR A 85 -17.43 6.87 -1.70
C TYR A 85 -18.61 6.93 -2.67
N TRP A 86 -18.41 6.51 -3.92
CA TRP A 86 -19.47 6.55 -4.93
C TRP A 86 -20.50 5.43 -4.73
N GLY A 87 -20.10 4.27 -4.20
CA GLY A 87 -21.00 3.16 -3.90
C GLY A 87 -21.89 3.39 -2.67
N SER A 88 -21.59 4.39 -1.84
CA SER A 88 -22.42 4.77 -0.69
C SER A 88 -23.39 5.93 -0.99
N ARG A 89 -23.52 6.33 -2.25
CA ARG A 89 -24.39 7.44 -2.68
C ARG A 89 -25.38 6.99 -3.73
N ASN A 90 -26.60 7.55 -3.65
CA ASN A 90 -27.62 7.41 -4.68
C ASN A 90 -27.22 8.17 -5.94
N GLU A 91 -27.95 7.97 -7.04
CA GLU A 91 -27.74 8.72 -8.30
C GLU A 91 -27.78 10.23 -8.10
N ASP A 92 -28.54 10.72 -7.12
CA ASP A 92 -28.66 12.13 -6.73
C ASP A 92 -27.50 12.61 -5.83
N GLY A 93 -26.47 11.79 -5.58
CA GLY A 93 -25.32 12.15 -4.76
C GLY A 93 -25.58 12.23 -3.25
N GLN A 94 -26.78 11.88 -2.79
CA GLN A 94 -27.13 11.84 -1.38
C GLN A 94 -26.58 10.57 -0.72
N PRO A 95 -26.14 10.65 0.57
CA PRO A 95 -25.73 9.47 1.32
C PRO A 95 -26.91 8.47 1.42
N GLN A 96 -26.68 7.22 1.06
CA GLN A 96 -27.66 6.18 1.36
C GLN A 96 -27.63 5.92 2.87
N GLU A 97 -28.77 5.97 3.51
CA GLU A 97 -28.95 5.48 4.88
C GLU A 97 -28.81 3.94 4.87
N HIS A 98 -27.58 3.47 4.93
CA HIS A 98 -27.31 2.07 5.16
C HIS A 98 -27.33 1.84 6.66
N GLY A 99 -28.28 1.03 7.10
CA GLY A 99 -28.31 0.54 8.48
C GLY A 99 -26.96 -0.07 8.87
N SER A 100 -26.63 -0.04 10.13
CA SER A 100 -25.46 -0.39 10.95
C SER A 100 -24.34 -1.33 10.43
N ASN A 101 -24.27 -1.64 9.13
CA ASN A 101 -23.33 -2.58 8.53
C ASN A 101 -22.29 -1.90 7.60
N GLN A 102 -21.87 -0.66 7.93
CA GLN A 102 -20.96 0.17 7.11
C GLN A 102 -19.52 -0.39 6.98
N ASP A 103 -19.11 -1.30 7.84
CA ASP A 103 -17.75 -1.83 7.82
C ASP A 103 -17.47 -2.83 6.69
N TYR A 104 -18.48 -3.56 6.24
CA TYR A 104 -18.31 -4.59 5.22
C TYR A 104 -17.90 -4.04 3.83
N PRO A 105 -18.52 -2.97 3.28
CA PRO A 105 -18.10 -2.42 1.98
C PRO A 105 -16.66 -1.92 1.98
N LYS A 106 -16.25 -1.26 3.07
CA LYS A 106 -14.89 -0.75 3.24
C LYS A 106 -13.86 -1.87 3.32
N LEU A 107 -14.09 -2.85 4.18
CA LEU A 107 -13.22 -4.01 4.33
C LEU A 107 -13.11 -4.79 3.02
N ARG A 108 -14.25 -5.00 2.33
CA ARG A 108 -14.29 -5.67 1.03
C ARG A 108 -13.49 -4.93 -0.04
N ALA A 109 -13.63 -3.60 -0.13
CA ALA A 109 -12.90 -2.79 -1.10
C ALA A 109 -11.39 -2.80 -0.84
N LEU A 110 -10.96 -2.71 0.42
CA LEU A 110 -9.56 -2.81 0.81
C LEU A 110 -8.99 -4.21 0.55
N TRP A 111 -9.76 -5.25 0.83
CA TRP A 111 -9.39 -6.61 0.51
C TRP A 111 -9.20 -6.79 -1.01
N GLN A 112 -10.14 -6.30 -1.82
CA GLN A 112 -10.04 -6.34 -3.29
C GLN A 112 -8.80 -5.59 -3.80
N ALA A 113 -8.47 -4.43 -3.23
CA ALA A 113 -7.27 -3.68 -3.59
C ALA A 113 -6.00 -4.47 -3.28
N ARG A 114 -5.97 -5.19 -2.15
CA ARG A 114 -4.85 -6.06 -1.74
C ARG A 114 -4.72 -7.28 -2.65
N GLN A 115 -5.83 -7.91 -3.03
CA GLN A 115 -5.82 -9.04 -3.97
C GLN A 115 -5.41 -8.61 -5.39
N LYS A 116 -5.80 -7.39 -5.79
CA LYS A 116 -5.33 -6.82 -7.05
C LYS A 116 -3.82 -6.62 -7.05
N TRP A 117 -3.27 -6.13 -5.95
CA TRP A 117 -1.82 -5.98 -5.78
C TRP A 117 -1.10 -7.33 -5.84
N LYS A 118 -1.60 -8.35 -5.12
CA LYS A 118 -1.06 -9.71 -5.17
C LYS A 118 -0.95 -10.22 -6.61
N ARG A 119 -2.06 -10.16 -7.36
CA ARG A 119 -2.10 -10.60 -8.76
C ARG A 119 -1.14 -9.81 -9.67
N GLU A 120 -0.96 -8.53 -9.41
CA GLU A 120 0.01 -7.72 -10.14
C GLU A 120 1.44 -8.19 -9.88
N LEU A 121 1.81 -8.46 -8.62
CA LEU A 121 3.12 -9.01 -8.26
C LEU A 121 3.39 -10.36 -8.93
N GLU A 122 2.40 -11.23 -8.95
CA GLU A 122 2.50 -12.54 -9.61
C GLU A 122 2.72 -12.39 -11.13
N ARG A 123 2.00 -11.47 -11.76
CA ARG A 123 2.04 -11.25 -13.22
C ARG A 123 3.32 -10.56 -13.70
N THR A 124 3.84 -9.59 -12.96
CA THR A 124 4.99 -8.79 -13.38
C THR A 124 6.33 -9.51 -13.24
N GLY A 125 6.34 -10.76 -12.79
CA GLY A 125 7.57 -11.50 -12.54
C GLY A 125 8.37 -10.96 -11.34
N ALA A 126 7.78 -10.09 -10.54
CA ALA A 126 8.36 -9.60 -9.29
C ALA A 126 8.65 -10.76 -8.31
N THR A 127 8.01 -11.91 -8.51
CA THR A 127 8.28 -13.18 -7.81
C THR A 127 9.73 -13.65 -7.92
N LYS A 128 10.43 -13.28 -9.01
CA LYS A 128 11.86 -13.56 -9.18
C LYS A 128 12.72 -12.76 -8.19
N GLY A 129 12.20 -11.68 -7.64
CA GLY A 129 12.85 -10.90 -6.60
C GLY A 129 12.79 -11.63 -5.26
N ARG A 130 13.93 -11.71 -4.55
CA ARG A 130 14.04 -12.39 -3.25
C ARG A 130 12.96 -11.99 -2.26
N VAL A 131 12.67 -10.70 -2.12
CA VAL A 131 11.68 -10.16 -1.19
C VAL A 131 10.27 -10.62 -1.53
N VAL A 132 9.86 -10.40 -2.76
CA VAL A 132 8.48 -10.72 -3.19
C VAL A 132 8.27 -12.23 -3.18
N GLY A 133 9.27 -12.99 -3.64
CA GLY A 133 9.24 -14.46 -3.60
C GLY A 133 9.12 -15.04 -2.19
N ALA A 134 9.69 -14.38 -1.18
CA ALA A 134 9.57 -14.80 0.22
C ALA A 134 8.20 -14.44 0.84
N ILE A 135 7.58 -13.33 0.42
CA ILE A 135 6.32 -12.83 0.99
C ILE A 135 5.10 -13.51 0.37
N LEU A 136 5.10 -13.72 -0.94
CA LEU A 136 3.92 -14.20 -1.68
C LEU A 136 3.33 -15.53 -1.17
N PRO A 137 4.12 -16.55 -0.80
CA PRO A 137 3.57 -17.80 -0.26
C PRO A 137 2.76 -17.61 1.02
N ASN A 138 3.15 -16.61 1.84
CA ASN A 138 2.50 -16.28 3.11
C ASN A 138 1.75 -14.94 3.06
N TRP A 139 1.24 -14.56 1.89
CA TRP A 139 0.66 -13.24 1.62
C TRP A 139 -0.41 -12.82 2.63
N GLU A 140 -1.35 -13.71 2.96
CA GLU A 140 -2.47 -13.38 3.86
C GLU A 140 -1.97 -13.10 5.29
N GLN A 141 -1.03 -13.90 5.77
CA GLN A 141 -0.43 -13.71 7.09
C GLN A 141 0.41 -12.42 7.12
N TRP A 142 1.23 -12.20 6.09
CA TRP A 142 2.01 -10.99 5.94
C TRP A 142 1.14 -9.73 5.88
N ALA A 143 0.06 -9.80 5.14
CA ALA A 143 -0.89 -8.69 4.99
C ALA A 143 -1.61 -8.33 6.31
N LYS A 144 -1.80 -9.30 7.21
CA LYS A 144 -2.37 -9.06 8.55
C LYS A 144 -1.35 -8.52 9.54
N SER A 145 -0.16 -9.11 9.57
CA SER A 145 0.89 -8.77 10.55
C SER A 145 1.64 -7.49 10.19
N GLY A 146 1.74 -7.19 8.89
CA GLY A 146 2.48 -6.04 8.36
C GLY A 146 3.96 -6.06 8.78
N PRO A 147 4.66 -4.92 8.68
CA PRO A 147 6.07 -4.80 9.01
C PRO A 147 6.37 -4.79 10.52
N ALA A 148 5.40 -5.17 11.36
CA ALA A 148 5.57 -5.14 12.82
C ALA A 148 6.75 -5.98 13.31
N LEU A 149 7.03 -7.07 12.61
CA LEU A 149 8.08 -8.03 12.94
C LEU A 149 9.42 -7.77 12.24
N LEU A 150 9.48 -6.75 11.34
CA LEU A 150 10.71 -6.45 10.62
C LEU A 150 11.72 -5.72 11.51
N THR A 151 12.76 -6.45 11.90
CA THR A 151 13.98 -5.82 12.43
C THR A 151 14.85 -5.33 11.27
N TYR A 152 15.78 -4.44 11.56
CA TYR A 152 16.75 -3.98 10.57
C TYR A 152 17.51 -5.16 9.92
N ARG A 153 17.94 -6.12 10.72
CA ARG A 153 18.67 -7.32 10.24
C ARG A 153 17.83 -8.17 9.29
N ILE A 154 16.57 -8.43 9.64
CA ILE A 154 15.66 -9.19 8.76
C ILE A 154 15.45 -8.45 7.43
N THR A 155 15.28 -7.14 7.47
CA THR A 155 15.17 -6.32 6.26
C THR A 155 16.42 -6.45 5.38
N GLN A 156 17.62 -6.40 5.96
CA GLN A 156 18.87 -6.56 5.22
C GLN A 156 18.99 -7.94 4.56
N VAL A 157 18.68 -9.01 5.29
CA VAL A 157 18.69 -10.37 4.75
C VAL A 157 17.72 -10.53 3.58
N LEU A 158 16.47 -10.08 3.75
CA LEU A 158 15.44 -10.15 2.71
C LEU A 158 15.80 -9.34 1.47
N THR A 159 16.45 -8.18 1.64
CA THR A 159 16.85 -7.33 0.52
C THR A 159 18.19 -7.74 -0.11
N GLY A 160 18.83 -8.76 0.43
CA GLY A 160 20.10 -9.28 -0.11
C GLY A 160 21.34 -8.44 0.24
N HIS A 161 21.25 -7.59 1.25
CA HIS A 161 22.34 -6.72 1.71
C HIS A 161 22.91 -7.11 3.08
N GLY A 162 22.50 -8.26 3.60
CA GLY A 162 23.05 -8.85 4.81
C GLY A 162 24.16 -9.84 4.41
N CYS A 163 25.39 -9.47 4.59
CA CYS A 163 26.52 -10.39 4.70
C CYS A 163 26.65 -10.79 6.15
#